data_dc42daba50f195b14d7ce6b01bee66c1
#
_entry.id   dc42daba50f195b14d7ce6b01bee66c1
#
_cell.length_a   1.000
_cell.length_b   1.000
_cell.length_c   1.000
_cell.angle_alpha   90.00
_cell.angle_beta   90.00
_cell.angle_gamma   90.00
#
_symmetry.space_group_name_H-M   'P 1'
#
loop_
_entity.id
_entity.type
_entity.pdbx_description
1 polymer ?
#
loop_
_entity_poly.entity_id
_entity_poly.type
_entity_poly.pdbx_seq_one_letter_code
_entity_poly.pdbx_strand_id
1 'polypeptide(L)'
;MQIYGYCRISTPQQNIERQVRNILSMYPTAHIIREVYTGTTYQGRRELDKLLHTVQAGDTIVFDSVSRMSRNADEGCQLYEDLYAQNVKLCFLKEPHINTETYRQTIQRQINTQLETGNAATDSFVSSV
;
A
#
# COMPACT_ATOMS: atom_id res chain seq x y z
N MET A 1 -15.86 -6.12 3.55
CA MET A 1 -14.43 -5.78 3.50
C MET A 1 -13.65 -6.93 2.90
N GLN A 2 -12.97 -6.67 1.82
CA GLN A 2 -12.17 -7.68 1.14
C GLN A 2 -10.68 -7.42 1.36
N ILE A 3 -9.90 -8.48 1.33
CA ILE A 3 -8.44 -8.39 1.40
C ILE A 3 -7.89 -8.95 0.09
N TYR A 4 -7.07 -8.15 -0.58
CA TYR A 4 -6.44 -8.53 -1.84
C TYR A 4 -4.93 -8.56 -1.64
N GLY A 5 -4.29 -9.61 -2.14
CA GLY A 5 -2.85 -9.72 -2.15
C GLY A 5 -2.33 -9.55 -3.56
N TYR A 6 -1.56 -8.50 -3.80
CA TYR A 6 -1.00 -8.24 -5.12
C TYR A 6 0.46 -8.68 -5.19
N CYS A 7 0.75 -9.59 -6.10
CA CYS A 7 2.08 -10.15 -6.31
C CYS A 7 2.54 -9.85 -7.73
N ARG A 8 3.79 -9.41 -7.87
CA ARG A 8 4.33 -9.03 -9.17
C ARG A 8 5.77 -9.48 -9.32
N ILE A 9 6.09 -10.03 -10.49
CA ILE A 9 7.45 -10.30 -10.90
C ILE A 9 7.71 -9.66 -12.26
N SER A 10 8.97 -9.36 -12.54
CA SER A 10 9.35 -8.72 -13.80
C SER A 10 9.92 -9.70 -14.83
N THR A 11 10.25 -10.92 -14.41
CA THR A 11 10.71 -11.98 -15.32
C THR A 11 10.13 -13.31 -14.88
N PRO A 12 9.92 -14.25 -15.84
CA PRO A 12 9.39 -15.57 -15.48
C PRO A 12 10.31 -16.39 -14.57
N GLN A 13 11.59 -16.02 -14.48
CA GLN A 13 12.55 -16.72 -13.62
C GLN A 13 12.38 -16.38 -12.15
N GLN A 14 11.72 -15.28 -11.83
CA GLN A 14 11.45 -14.91 -10.44
C GLN A 14 10.32 -15.76 -9.87
N ASN A 15 10.38 -16.01 -8.57
CA ASN A 15 9.41 -16.87 -7.92
C ASN A 15 8.29 -16.03 -7.28
N ILE A 16 7.19 -15.89 -8.01
CA ILE A 16 6.03 -15.14 -7.53
C ILE A 16 5.36 -15.85 -6.35
N GLU A 17 5.47 -17.16 -6.25
CA GLU A 17 4.81 -17.93 -5.18
C GLU A 17 5.41 -17.65 -3.81
N ARG A 18 6.64 -17.14 -3.73
CA ARG A 18 7.20 -16.68 -2.46
C ARG A 18 6.39 -15.50 -1.92
N GLN A 19 6.02 -14.56 -2.78
CA GLN A 19 5.19 -13.43 -2.38
C GLN A 19 3.81 -13.92 -1.93
N VAL A 20 3.24 -14.87 -2.66
CA VAL A 20 1.93 -15.44 -2.32
C VAL A 20 1.97 -16.06 -0.92
N ARG A 21 2.99 -16.87 -0.64
CA ARG A 21 3.13 -17.49 0.67
C ARG A 21 3.28 -16.47 1.79
N ASN A 22 4.08 -15.44 1.55
CA ASN A 22 4.30 -14.39 2.55
C ASN A 22 2.98 -13.69 2.88
N ILE A 23 2.20 -13.38 1.86
CA ILE A 23 0.91 -12.71 2.05
C ILE A 23 -0.08 -13.62 2.77
N LEU A 24 -0.21 -14.87 2.31
CA LEU A 24 -1.18 -15.81 2.89
C LEU A 24 -0.83 -16.20 4.33
N SER A 25 0.45 -16.14 4.71
CA SER A 25 0.83 -16.43 6.09
C SER A 25 0.31 -15.36 7.06
N MET A 26 0.15 -14.13 6.59
CA MET A 26 -0.38 -13.03 7.40
C MET A 26 -1.87 -12.81 7.17
N TYR A 27 -2.35 -13.07 5.96
CA TYR A 27 -3.73 -12.84 5.57
C TYR A 27 -4.26 -14.07 4.83
N PRO A 28 -4.66 -15.13 5.55
CA PRO A 28 -5.06 -16.40 4.92
C PRO A 28 -6.26 -16.30 4.00
N THR A 29 -7.09 -15.28 4.17
CA THR A 29 -8.30 -15.10 3.37
C THR A 29 -8.10 -14.15 2.18
N ALA A 30 -6.88 -13.70 1.94
CA ALA A 30 -6.60 -12.75 0.85
C ALA A 30 -6.87 -13.37 -0.51
N HIS A 31 -7.49 -12.58 -1.38
CA HIS A 31 -7.64 -12.91 -2.80
C HIS A 31 -6.35 -12.56 -3.51
N ILE A 32 -5.63 -13.57 -3.98
CA ILE A 32 -4.31 -13.37 -4.57
C ILE A 32 -4.43 -12.97 -6.04
N ILE A 33 -3.72 -11.92 -6.40
CA ILE A 33 -3.62 -11.42 -7.77
C ILE A 33 -2.17 -11.53 -8.19
N ARG A 34 -1.93 -12.26 -9.29
CA ARG A 34 -0.58 -12.52 -9.80
C ARG A 34 -0.38 -11.74 -11.09
N GLU A 35 0.69 -10.96 -11.14
CA GLU A 35 1.05 -10.19 -12.32
C GLU A 35 2.49 -10.50 -12.73
N VAL A 36 2.66 -10.83 -14.01
CA VAL A 36 3.98 -10.99 -14.59
C VAL A 36 4.20 -9.82 -15.55
N TYR A 37 5.16 -8.98 -15.19
CA TYR A 37 5.51 -7.80 -15.97
C TYR A 37 6.76 -8.09 -16.76
N THR A 38 6.64 -8.16 -18.08
CA THR A 38 7.78 -8.44 -18.96
C THR A 38 8.30 -7.16 -19.59
N GLY A 39 8.73 -6.25 -18.86
CA GLY A 39 9.45 -5.01 -19.18
C GLY A 39 9.34 -4.36 -20.57
N THR A 40 8.94 -5.11 -21.57
CA THR A 40 8.84 -4.65 -22.94
C THR A 40 7.44 -4.16 -23.31
N THR A 41 6.45 -4.45 -22.48
CA THR A 41 5.09 -3.98 -22.70
C THR A 41 4.74 -2.93 -21.68
N TYR A 42 4.37 -1.78 -22.15
CA TYR A 42 3.93 -0.67 -21.34
C TYR A 42 2.70 -1.03 -20.48
N GLN A 43 2.05 -2.12 -20.80
CA GLN A 43 0.79 -2.54 -20.18
C GLN A 43 0.99 -3.60 -19.09
N GLY A 44 2.18 -3.70 -18.53
CA GLY A 44 2.52 -4.77 -17.61
C GLY A 44 1.85 -4.73 -16.25
N ARG A 45 0.94 -3.79 -16.00
CA ARG A 45 0.22 -3.71 -14.74
C ARG A 45 -1.29 -3.86 -14.94
N ARG A 46 -1.68 -4.66 -15.91
CA ARG A 46 -3.10 -4.87 -16.21
C ARG A 46 -3.86 -5.36 -14.99
N GLU A 47 -3.28 -6.28 -14.23
CA GLU A 47 -3.95 -6.85 -13.06
C GLU A 47 -4.07 -5.82 -11.93
N LEU A 48 -3.06 -4.97 -11.74
CA LEU A 48 -3.15 -3.89 -10.77
C LEU A 48 -4.26 -2.90 -11.17
N ASP A 49 -4.32 -2.54 -12.45
CA ASP A 49 -5.36 -1.63 -12.92
C ASP A 49 -6.75 -2.19 -12.67
N LYS A 50 -6.96 -3.48 -12.92
CA LYS A 50 -8.24 -4.13 -12.61
C LYS A 50 -8.55 -4.07 -11.13
N LEU A 51 -7.55 -4.32 -10.28
CA LEU A 51 -7.72 -4.27 -8.85
C LEU A 51 -8.13 -2.87 -8.39
N LEU A 52 -7.48 -1.84 -8.91
CA LEU A 52 -7.78 -0.46 -8.55
C LEU A 52 -9.20 -0.05 -8.93
N HIS A 53 -9.76 -0.65 -9.98
CA HIS A 53 -11.16 -0.42 -10.35
C HIS A 53 -12.15 -1.25 -9.53
N THR A 54 -11.67 -2.25 -8.84
CA THR A 54 -12.50 -3.19 -8.08
C THR A 54 -12.61 -2.82 -6.60
N VAL A 55 -11.51 -2.33 -6.01
CA VAL A 55 -11.47 -2.06 -4.57
C VAL A 55 -12.46 -0.97 -4.18
N GLN A 56 -12.97 -1.12 -2.96
CA GLN A 56 -13.93 -0.20 -2.37
C GLN A 56 -13.41 0.28 -1.02
N ALA A 57 -14.01 1.36 -0.51
CA ALA A 57 -13.67 1.86 0.82
C ALA A 57 -13.80 0.75 1.86
N GLY A 58 -12.79 0.61 2.69
CA GLY A 58 -12.73 -0.44 3.70
C GLY A 58 -11.99 -1.70 3.28
N ASP A 59 -11.73 -1.86 1.98
CA ASP A 59 -10.93 -2.99 1.49
C ASP A 59 -9.45 -2.79 1.80
N THR A 60 -8.69 -3.88 1.79
CA THR A 60 -7.25 -3.87 2.05
C THR A 60 -6.50 -4.47 0.88
N ILE A 61 -5.41 -3.82 0.47
CA ILE A 61 -4.46 -4.37 -0.51
C ILE A 61 -3.15 -4.66 0.22
N VAL A 62 -2.67 -5.89 0.10
CA VAL A 62 -1.44 -6.36 0.73
C VAL A 62 -0.37 -6.55 -0.34
N PHE A 63 0.80 -5.98 -0.11
CA PHE A 63 1.98 -6.14 -0.96
C PHE A 63 3.09 -6.81 -0.13
N ASP A 64 3.87 -7.67 -0.76
CA ASP A 64 5.06 -8.22 -0.10
C ASP A 64 6.04 -7.11 0.24
N SER A 65 6.24 -6.18 -0.70
CA SER A 65 7.04 -4.98 -0.46
C SER A 65 6.52 -3.82 -1.32
N VAL A 66 6.94 -2.61 -0.97
CA VAL A 66 6.52 -1.39 -1.69
C VAL A 66 6.98 -1.41 -3.16
N SER A 67 8.07 -2.13 -3.45
CA SER A 67 8.57 -2.26 -4.82
C SER A 67 7.61 -2.99 -5.74
N ARG A 68 6.66 -3.75 -5.18
CA ARG A 68 5.64 -4.44 -5.96
C ARG A 68 4.49 -3.50 -6.34
N MET A 69 4.28 -2.44 -5.57
CA MET A 69 3.24 -1.46 -5.87
C MET A 69 3.66 -0.52 -6.99
N SER A 70 4.90 -0.07 -6.98
CA SER A 70 5.36 0.94 -7.93
C SER A 70 6.85 0.78 -8.21
N ARG A 71 7.26 1.25 -9.40
CA ARG A 71 8.67 1.21 -9.83
C ARG A 71 9.43 2.48 -9.47
N ASN A 72 8.72 3.56 -9.16
CA ASN A 72 9.37 4.82 -8.78
C ASN A 72 8.60 5.48 -7.64
N ALA A 73 9.30 6.37 -6.93
CA ALA A 73 8.77 6.98 -5.72
C ALA A 73 7.57 7.90 -6.00
N ASP A 74 7.65 8.69 -7.08
CA ASP A 74 6.59 9.66 -7.38
C ASP A 74 5.26 8.96 -7.67
N GLU A 75 5.31 7.95 -8.54
CA GLU A 75 4.13 7.16 -8.88
C GLU A 75 3.59 6.42 -7.66
N GLY A 76 4.49 5.84 -6.87
CA GLY A 76 4.09 5.12 -5.66
C GLY A 76 3.44 6.02 -4.63
N CYS A 77 4.00 7.20 -4.39
CA CYS A 77 3.41 8.15 -3.46
C CYS A 77 2.03 8.62 -3.92
N GLN A 78 1.87 8.90 -5.20
CA GLN A 78 0.58 9.33 -5.73
C GLN A 78 -0.47 8.23 -5.58
N LEU A 79 -0.13 7.00 -5.92
CA LEU A 79 -1.03 5.86 -5.78
C LEU A 79 -1.41 5.64 -4.31
N TYR A 80 -0.43 5.72 -3.42
CA TYR A 80 -0.65 5.57 -2.00
C TYR A 80 -1.64 6.61 -1.48
N GLU A 81 -1.42 7.87 -1.83
CA GLU A 81 -2.29 8.96 -1.39
C GLU A 81 -3.70 8.83 -1.96
N ASP A 82 -3.82 8.44 -3.22
CA ASP A 82 -5.12 8.26 -3.86
C ASP A 82 -5.92 7.17 -3.16
N LEU A 83 -5.29 6.03 -2.87
CA LEU A 83 -5.95 4.93 -2.19
C LEU A 83 -6.27 5.26 -0.73
N TYR A 84 -5.37 5.94 -0.06
CA TYR A 84 -5.61 6.39 1.30
C TYR A 84 -6.83 7.32 1.36
N ALA A 85 -6.93 8.25 0.41
CA ALA A 85 -8.05 9.18 0.32
C ALA A 85 -9.38 8.46 0.05
N GLN A 86 -9.33 7.34 -0.65
CA GLN A 86 -10.51 6.51 -0.92
C GLN A 86 -10.84 5.56 0.25
N ASN A 87 -10.11 5.65 1.34
CA ASN A 87 -10.26 4.82 2.51
C ASN A 87 -9.95 3.33 2.24
N VAL A 88 -9.05 3.07 1.30
CA VAL A 88 -8.51 1.74 1.05
C VAL A 88 -7.25 1.58 1.89
N LYS A 89 -7.16 0.46 2.62
CA LYS A 89 -6.01 0.19 3.48
C LYS A 89 -4.90 -0.46 2.69
N LEU A 90 -3.66 -0.09 2.99
CA LEU A 90 -2.47 -0.65 2.34
C LEU A 90 -1.56 -1.28 3.39
N CYS A 91 -1.09 -2.48 3.10
CA CYS A 91 -0.16 -3.21 3.96
C CYS A 91 1.06 -3.62 3.15
N PHE A 92 2.24 -3.39 3.71
CA PHE A 92 3.52 -3.76 3.09
C PHE A 92 4.27 -4.64 4.07
N LEU A 93 4.42 -5.93 3.74
CA LEU A 93 4.96 -6.90 4.69
C LEU A 93 6.39 -6.59 5.10
N LYS A 94 7.20 -6.12 4.15
CA LYS A 94 8.61 -5.79 4.41
C LYS A 94 8.81 -4.38 4.95
N GLU A 95 7.82 -3.52 4.80
CA GLU A 95 7.89 -2.13 5.27
C GLU A 95 6.63 -1.78 6.08
N PRO A 96 6.40 -2.45 7.23
CA PRO A 96 5.17 -2.21 7.98
C PRO A 96 5.05 -0.79 8.53
N HIS A 97 6.16 -0.06 8.60
CA HIS A 97 6.15 1.32 9.07
C HIS A 97 5.41 2.28 8.11
N ILE A 98 5.17 1.87 6.86
CA ILE A 98 4.43 2.68 5.90
C ILE A 98 3.01 2.17 5.65
N ASN A 99 2.55 1.16 6.39
CA ASN A 99 1.17 0.72 6.31
C ASN A 99 0.23 1.88 6.66
N THR A 100 -0.94 1.91 6.03
CA THR A 100 -1.90 3.00 6.26
C THR A 100 -2.35 3.06 7.71
N GLU A 101 -2.45 1.93 8.39
CA GLU A 101 -2.81 1.89 9.79
C GLU A 101 -1.75 2.59 10.65
N THR A 102 -0.48 2.31 10.40
CA THR A 102 0.63 2.96 11.09
C THR A 102 0.61 4.47 10.84
N TYR A 103 0.37 4.87 9.60
CA TYR A 103 0.31 6.28 9.21
C TYR A 103 -0.82 7.00 9.95
N ARG A 104 -1.99 6.39 10.03
CA ARG A 104 -3.11 6.97 10.78
C ARG A 104 -2.80 7.16 12.25
N GLN A 105 -2.18 6.16 12.86
CA GLN A 105 -1.80 6.23 14.27
C GLN A 105 -0.80 7.35 14.51
N THR A 106 0.15 7.52 13.61
CA THR A 106 1.15 8.57 13.71
C THR A 106 0.52 9.95 13.62
N ILE A 107 -0.38 10.16 12.66
CA ILE A 107 -1.10 11.43 12.50
C ILE A 107 -1.97 11.70 13.73
N GLN A 108 -2.69 10.71 14.22
CA GLN A 108 -3.54 10.86 15.39
C GLN A 108 -2.72 11.26 16.61
N ARG A 109 -1.57 10.64 16.79
CA ARG A 109 -0.65 10.96 17.89
C ARG A 109 -0.15 12.40 17.78
N GLN A 110 0.21 12.84 16.58
CA GLN A 110 0.65 14.21 16.35
C GLN A 110 -0.45 15.22 16.68
N ILE A 111 -1.67 14.96 16.24
CA ILE A 111 -2.81 15.83 16.53
C ILE A 111 -3.01 15.95 18.05
N ASN A 112 -3.01 14.83 18.77
CA ASN A 112 -3.19 14.83 20.22
C ASN A 112 -2.09 15.62 20.91
N THR A 113 -0.84 15.43 20.52
CA THR A 113 0.30 16.16 21.08
C THR A 113 0.18 17.65 20.83
N GLN A 114 -0.20 18.06 19.63
CA GLN A 114 -0.35 19.46 19.26
C GLN A 114 -1.44 20.12 20.12
N LEU A 115 -2.56 19.45 20.31
CA LEU A 115 -3.65 19.97 21.11
C LEU A 115 -3.27 20.11 22.59
N GLU A 116 -2.43 19.21 23.10
CA GLU A 116 -1.97 19.26 24.49
C GLU A 116 -0.94 20.36 24.74
N THR A 117 -0.09 20.64 23.75
CA THR A 117 1.01 21.59 23.92
C THR A 117 0.66 23.03 23.53
N GLY A 118 -0.51 23.24 22.90
CA GLY A 118 -1.01 24.57 22.60
C GLY A 118 -0.62 25.11 21.22
N ASN A 119 -0.71 26.44 21.09
CA ASN A 119 -0.72 27.08 19.78
C ASN A 119 0.58 26.97 18.98
N ALA A 120 1.73 27.02 19.65
CA ALA A 120 3.00 26.93 18.97
C ALA A 120 3.19 25.62 18.24
N ALA A 121 2.56 24.58 18.73
CA ALA A 121 2.65 23.25 18.13
C ALA A 121 1.77 23.08 16.91
N THR A 122 0.74 23.90 16.75
CA THR A 122 -0.15 23.83 15.60
C THR A 122 0.60 24.08 14.30
N ASP A 123 1.54 25.03 14.29
CA ASP A 123 2.35 25.31 13.11
C ASP A 123 3.24 24.12 12.77
N SER A 124 3.79 23.45 13.76
CA SER A 124 4.59 22.24 13.55
C SER A 124 3.77 21.12 12.93
N PHE A 125 2.54 20.94 13.38
CA PHE A 125 1.64 19.95 12.80
C PHE A 125 1.38 20.25 11.32
N VAL A 126 1.03 21.48 10.98
CA VAL A 126 0.79 21.88 9.60
C VAL A 126 2.01 21.65 8.73
N SER A 127 3.20 21.92 9.27
CA SER A 127 4.45 21.71 8.54
C SER A 127 4.79 20.25 8.32
N SER A 128 4.37 19.37 9.22
CA SER A 128 4.69 17.94 9.14
C SER A 128 3.69 17.13 8.31
N VAL A 129 2.59 17.73 7.95
CA VAL A 129 1.58 17.12 7.10
C VAL A 129 1.79 17.55 5.65
#